data_dd87ebdd770223e08bc5806c13376f1a
#
_entry.id   dd87ebdd770223e08bc5806c13376f1a
#
_cell.length_a   1.000
_cell.length_b   1.000
_cell.length_c   1.000
_cell.angle_alpha   90.00
_cell.angle_beta   90.00
_cell.angle_gamma   90.00
#
_symmetry.space_group_name_H-M   'P 1'
#
loop_
_entity.id
_entity.type
_entity.pdbx_description
1 polymer ?
#
loop_
_entity_poly.entity_id
_entity_poly.type
_entity_poly.pdbx_seq_one_letter_code
_entity_poly.pdbx_strand_id
1 'polypeptide(L)'
;MGECAPLPDLSQEAGPDYEERLHEYCRAFAKSGDIYGSVPSSYPSVRFGLETALRHAQRGTIRLWDTPVSRGEKDITINGLVWMGSHDKMLERLDAKMKAGFHCVKLKIGAIGFDEECDLMRHIRMRYPDPGELELRLDANGGFTPENAMQRLEKLAEFRPHSIEQPIRQGQWEASGRLCASSPVPIALDEELIGLNDAKQKADMLDAVHPKYIILKPTLHGGLRGSEEWIRLAGERGIGFWATSALESNVGLNAIAQWRAASDCTMPQGLGTGQLFTDNMESYPLSIRGEALHFDPDAPEPDLRSWLGLER
;
A
#
# COMPACT_ATOMS: atom_id res chain seq x y z
N MET A 1 6.72 -1.02 20.30
CA MET A 1 6.21 -2.22 19.62
C MET A 1 6.36 -2.03 18.12
N GLY A 2 6.51 -3.11 17.35
CA GLY A 2 6.47 -3.13 15.90
C GLY A 2 5.78 -4.41 15.45
N GLU A 3 5.25 -4.41 14.24
CA GLU A 3 4.51 -5.54 13.66
C GLU A 3 5.33 -6.15 12.52
N CYS A 4 5.50 -7.46 12.55
CA CYS A 4 6.12 -8.25 11.49
C CYS A 4 5.02 -9.12 10.87
N ALA A 5 4.37 -8.61 9.82
CA ALA A 5 3.22 -9.23 9.18
C ALA A 5 3.55 -9.64 7.73
N PRO A 6 4.18 -10.80 7.50
CA PRO A 6 4.35 -11.31 6.16
C PRO A 6 2.99 -11.74 5.59
N LEU A 7 2.75 -11.41 4.33
CA LEU A 7 1.53 -11.81 3.62
C LEU A 7 1.79 -13.13 2.88
N PRO A 8 1.13 -14.24 3.23
CA PRO A 8 1.52 -15.59 2.80
C PRO A 8 1.74 -15.78 1.31
N ASP A 9 0.91 -15.17 0.47
CA ASP A 9 0.99 -15.36 -0.99
C ASP A 9 1.86 -14.33 -1.73
N LEU A 10 2.39 -13.32 -1.02
CA LEU A 10 3.15 -12.21 -1.60
C LEU A 10 4.54 -12.03 -0.99
N SER A 11 4.67 -12.18 0.33
CA SER A 11 5.95 -11.97 1.01
C SER A 11 6.94 -13.07 0.67
N GLN A 12 8.15 -12.70 0.24
CA GLN A 12 9.23 -13.64 -0.08
C GLN A 12 9.61 -14.51 1.11
N GLU A 13 9.57 -13.93 2.31
CA GLU A 13 9.92 -14.57 3.57
C GLU A 13 8.81 -15.42 4.18
N ALA A 14 7.59 -15.37 3.63
CA ALA A 14 6.48 -16.15 4.18
C ALA A 14 6.71 -17.65 3.96
N GLY A 15 7.03 -18.36 5.02
CA GLY A 15 7.34 -19.77 5.01
C GLY A 15 7.22 -20.40 6.41
N PRO A 16 7.29 -21.73 6.50
CA PRO A 16 7.11 -22.45 7.75
C PRO A 16 8.18 -22.15 8.81
N ASP A 17 9.34 -21.64 8.40
CA ASP A 17 10.44 -21.27 9.29
C ASP A 17 10.45 -19.77 9.65
N TYR A 18 9.44 -18.99 9.21
CA TYR A 18 9.39 -17.55 9.44
C TYR A 18 9.50 -17.16 10.90
N GLU A 19 8.74 -17.81 11.79
CA GLU A 19 8.75 -17.52 13.23
C GLU A 19 10.11 -17.80 13.86
N GLU A 20 10.76 -18.90 13.50
CA GLU A 20 12.11 -19.23 13.96
C GLU A 20 13.12 -18.15 13.53
N ARG A 21 13.07 -17.75 12.26
CA ARG A 21 13.91 -16.67 11.71
C ARG A 21 13.65 -15.33 12.37
N LEU A 22 12.38 -14.98 12.59
CA LEU A 22 12.02 -13.76 13.32
C LEU A 22 12.70 -13.74 14.71
N HIS A 23 12.60 -14.83 15.48
CA HIS A 23 13.26 -14.93 16.78
C HIS A 23 14.80 -14.85 16.67
N GLU A 24 15.40 -15.44 15.66
CA GLU A 24 16.85 -15.36 15.40
C GLU A 24 17.26 -13.91 15.15
N TYR A 25 16.58 -13.20 14.25
CA TYR A 25 16.92 -11.83 13.90
C TYR A 25 16.64 -10.85 15.05
N CYS A 26 15.59 -11.04 15.82
CA CYS A 26 15.34 -10.25 17.03
C CYS A 26 16.47 -10.42 18.05
N ARG A 27 16.98 -11.64 18.26
CA ARG A 27 18.12 -11.89 19.14
C ARG A 27 19.42 -11.29 18.60
N ALA A 28 19.66 -11.36 17.29
CA ALA A 28 20.82 -10.76 16.64
C ALA A 28 20.80 -9.23 16.79
N PHE A 29 19.65 -8.61 16.51
CA PHE A 29 19.44 -7.18 16.70
C PHE A 29 19.62 -6.75 18.16
N ALA A 30 19.08 -7.49 19.12
CA ALA A 30 19.23 -7.18 20.55
C ALA A 30 20.71 -7.17 21.02
N LYS A 31 21.60 -7.93 20.35
CA LYS A 31 23.03 -7.96 20.63
C LYS A 31 23.82 -6.85 19.91
N SER A 32 23.45 -6.55 18.67
CA SER A 32 24.22 -5.65 17.80
C SER A 32 23.74 -4.20 17.85
N GLY A 33 22.43 -3.98 18.07
CA GLY A 33 21.78 -2.69 17.87
C GLY A 33 21.64 -2.27 16.39
N ASP A 34 22.07 -3.13 15.45
CA ASP A 34 22.04 -2.86 14.01
C ASP A 34 20.99 -3.75 13.31
N ILE A 35 19.90 -3.14 12.85
CA ILE A 35 18.83 -3.84 12.15
C ILE A 35 19.35 -4.45 10.84
N TYR A 36 20.07 -3.67 10.07
CA TYR A 36 20.45 -4.03 8.69
C TYR A 36 21.61 -5.03 8.62
N GLY A 37 22.46 -5.05 9.63
CA GLY A 37 23.46 -6.09 9.82
C GLY A 37 22.90 -7.38 10.41
N SER A 38 21.74 -7.31 11.07
CA SER A 38 21.11 -8.47 11.73
C SER A 38 20.02 -9.12 10.89
N VAL A 39 19.33 -8.37 10.02
CA VAL A 39 18.19 -8.85 9.22
C VAL A 39 18.51 -8.75 7.73
N PRO A 40 18.53 -9.86 6.99
CA PRO A 40 18.69 -9.85 5.54
C PRO A 40 17.64 -8.98 4.84
N SER A 41 17.99 -8.44 3.67
CA SER A 41 17.06 -7.63 2.87
C SER A 41 15.86 -8.43 2.34
N SER A 42 15.96 -9.75 2.30
CA SER A 42 14.87 -10.67 1.95
C SER A 42 13.83 -10.89 3.06
N TYR A 43 13.96 -10.19 4.21
CA TYR A 43 12.98 -10.20 5.29
C TYR A 43 12.44 -8.78 5.56
N PRO A 44 11.73 -8.18 4.58
CA PRO A 44 11.25 -6.81 4.66
C PRO A 44 10.27 -6.57 5.82
N SER A 45 9.40 -7.54 6.15
CA SER A 45 8.46 -7.40 7.26
C SER A 45 9.16 -7.36 8.62
N VAL A 46 10.25 -8.13 8.80
CA VAL A 46 11.05 -8.10 10.03
C VAL A 46 11.81 -6.77 10.15
N ARG A 47 12.36 -6.26 9.04
CA ARG A 47 12.98 -4.92 9.03
C ARG A 47 11.97 -3.86 9.43
N PHE A 48 10.79 -3.84 8.81
CA PHE A 48 9.70 -2.91 9.14
C PHE A 48 9.33 -2.98 10.63
N GLY A 49 9.12 -4.20 11.16
CA GLY A 49 8.76 -4.40 12.56
C GLY A 49 9.83 -3.89 13.53
N LEU A 50 11.12 -4.15 13.26
CA LEU A 50 12.22 -3.67 14.12
C LEU A 50 12.43 -2.16 14.00
N GLU A 51 12.33 -1.57 12.80
CA GLU A 51 12.42 -0.12 12.58
C GLU A 51 11.35 0.61 13.38
N THR A 52 10.11 0.12 13.31
CA THR A 52 8.96 0.72 14.01
C THR A 52 9.04 0.49 15.53
N ALA A 53 9.45 -0.70 15.97
CA ALA A 53 9.67 -1.00 17.39
C ALA A 53 10.76 -0.13 18.00
N LEU A 54 11.89 0.05 17.30
CA LEU A 54 12.99 0.91 17.76
C LEU A 54 12.52 2.36 17.88
N ARG A 55 11.79 2.86 16.87
CA ARG A 55 11.25 4.22 16.89
C ARG A 55 10.24 4.41 18.03
N HIS A 56 9.36 3.43 18.26
CA HIS A 56 8.44 3.46 19.40
C HIS A 56 9.19 3.50 20.73
N ALA A 57 10.24 2.68 20.91
CA ALA A 57 11.07 2.70 22.12
C ALA A 57 11.77 4.05 22.34
N GLN A 58 12.28 4.66 21.26
CA GLN A 58 12.95 5.96 21.32
C GLN A 58 12.01 7.11 21.65
N ARG A 59 10.77 7.05 21.17
CA ARG A 59 9.74 8.08 21.39
C ARG A 59 9.00 7.90 22.72
N GLY A 60 8.90 6.67 23.22
CA GLY A 60 8.12 6.31 24.41
C GLY A 60 6.61 6.41 24.21
N THR A 61 6.14 6.51 22.96
CA THR A 61 4.75 6.69 22.60
C THR A 61 4.47 6.16 21.20
N ILE A 62 3.21 5.85 20.89
CA ILE A 62 2.74 5.47 19.54
C ILE A 62 2.79 6.64 18.55
N ARG A 63 3.08 7.86 18.97
CA ARG A 63 3.41 8.99 18.09
C ARG A 63 4.84 8.85 17.59
N LEU A 64 5.01 8.08 16.53
CA LEU A 64 6.33 7.68 16.01
C LEU A 64 7.03 8.84 15.28
N TRP A 65 6.32 9.76 14.68
CA TRP A 65 6.83 10.99 14.05
C TRP A 65 6.11 12.21 14.61
N ASP A 66 6.80 13.34 14.67
CA ASP A 66 6.18 14.62 14.98
C ASP A 66 5.76 15.33 13.70
N THR A 67 4.50 15.18 13.33
CA THR A 67 3.89 15.71 12.11
C THR A 67 2.53 16.35 12.44
N PRO A 68 1.98 17.20 11.57
CA PRO A 68 0.61 17.71 11.75
C PRO A 68 -0.43 16.58 11.89
N VAL A 69 -0.20 15.44 11.24
CA VAL A 69 -1.09 14.26 11.34
C VAL A 69 -1.03 13.66 12.73
N SER A 70 0.16 13.39 13.25
CA SER A 70 0.31 12.80 14.59
C SER A 70 -0.09 13.75 15.75
N ARG A 71 -0.23 15.03 15.45
CA ARG A 71 -0.80 16.03 16.38
C ARG A 71 -2.30 16.24 16.20
N GLY A 72 -2.97 15.50 15.27
CA GLY A 72 -4.39 15.65 14.99
C GLY A 72 -4.77 16.96 14.26
N GLU A 73 -3.79 17.71 13.76
CA GLU A 73 -3.98 18.98 13.07
C GLU A 73 -4.34 18.79 11.58
N LYS A 74 -4.05 17.60 11.04
CA LYS A 74 -4.29 17.24 9.64
C LYS A 74 -4.58 15.75 9.52
N ASP A 75 -5.47 15.41 8.60
CA ASP A 75 -5.77 14.03 8.23
C ASP A 75 -4.98 13.59 7.00
N ILE A 76 -4.89 12.26 6.79
CA ILE A 76 -4.36 11.68 5.55
C ILE A 76 -5.54 11.36 4.64
N THR A 77 -5.58 11.94 3.45
CA THR A 77 -6.55 11.56 2.44
C THR A 77 -6.27 10.14 1.95
N ILE A 78 -7.31 9.30 1.95
CA ILE A 78 -7.23 7.90 1.53
C ILE A 78 -8.20 7.63 0.38
N ASN A 79 -7.87 6.66 -0.47
CA ASN A 79 -8.81 6.17 -1.46
C ASN A 79 -9.83 5.20 -0.84
N GLY A 80 -11.05 5.23 -1.35
CA GLY A 80 -12.04 4.20 -1.10
C GLY A 80 -11.71 2.94 -1.88
N LEU A 81 -11.63 1.78 -1.20
CA LEU A 81 -11.37 0.50 -1.85
C LEU A 81 -12.69 -0.21 -2.18
N VAL A 82 -12.88 -0.54 -3.46
CA VAL A 82 -13.94 -1.44 -3.93
C VAL A 82 -13.32 -2.80 -4.23
N TRP A 83 -13.46 -3.71 -3.28
CA TRP A 83 -12.91 -5.07 -3.34
C TRP A 83 -13.66 -5.92 -4.35
N MET A 84 -12.98 -6.92 -4.93
CA MET A 84 -13.56 -7.88 -5.87
C MET A 84 -14.82 -8.56 -5.32
N GLY A 85 -15.74 -8.90 -6.22
CA GLY A 85 -16.98 -9.60 -5.93
C GLY A 85 -17.81 -9.77 -7.19
N SER A 86 -19.09 -10.15 -7.06
CA SER A 86 -20.02 -10.07 -8.17
C SER A 86 -20.26 -8.61 -8.56
N HIS A 87 -20.68 -8.37 -9.79
CA HIS A 87 -21.01 -7.03 -10.30
C HIS A 87 -21.90 -6.23 -9.33
N ASP A 88 -23.01 -6.82 -8.85
CA ASP A 88 -23.92 -6.13 -7.93
C ASP A 88 -23.29 -5.77 -6.59
N LYS A 89 -22.45 -6.66 -6.02
CA LYS A 89 -21.73 -6.38 -4.78
C LYS A 89 -20.67 -5.29 -4.96
N MET A 90 -20.04 -5.22 -6.12
CA MET A 90 -19.08 -4.16 -6.42
C MET A 90 -19.78 -2.81 -6.59
N LEU A 91 -20.96 -2.77 -7.22
CA LEU A 91 -21.80 -1.57 -7.29
C LEU A 91 -22.25 -1.10 -5.90
N GLU A 92 -22.72 -2.02 -5.05
CA GLU A 92 -23.11 -1.69 -3.67
C GLU A 92 -21.96 -1.06 -2.88
N ARG A 93 -20.76 -1.68 -2.95
CA ARG A 93 -19.53 -1.16 -2.30
C ARG A 93 -19.14 0.20 -2.84
N LEU A 94 -19.23 0.38 -4.15
CA LEU A 94 -18.96 1.65 -4.80
C LEU A 94 -19.91 2.73 -4.29
N ASP A 95 -21.22 2.48 -4.32
CA ASP A 95 -22.22 3.41 -3.83
C ASP A 95 -22.00 3.76 -2.34
N ALA A 96 -21.59 2.80 -1.52
CA ALA A 96 -21.26 3.05 -0.12
C ALA A 96 -20.06 4.01 0.01
N LYS A 97 -18.99 3.86 -0.79
CA LYS A 97 -17.84 4.77 -0.79
C LYS A 97 -18.23 6.17 -1.27
N MET A 98 -19.06 6.25 -2.32
CA MET A 98 -19.53 7.53 -2.83
C MET A 98 -20.41 8.27 -1.80
N LYS A 99 -21.31 7.55 -1.11
CA LYS A 99 -22.13 8.13 -0.02
C LYS A 99 -21.28 8.57 1.17
N ALA A 100 -20.15 7.90 1.42
CA ALA A 100 -19.20 8.28 2.46
C ALA A 100 -18.32 9.49 2.07
N GLY A 101 -18.45 10.03 0.84
CA GLY A 101 -17.77 11.23 0.38
C GLY A 101 -16.35 11.02 -0.14
N PHE A 102 -16.01 9.83 -0.61
CA PHE A 102 -14.71 9.58 -1.25
C PHE A 102 -14.63 10.25 -2.62
N HIS A 103 -13.57 11.05 -2.85
CA HIS A 103 -13.23 11.65 -4.15
C HIS A 103 -12.19 10.84 -4.94
N CYS A 104 -11.63 9.80 -4.34
CA CYS A 104 -10.77 8.84 -5.00
C CYS A 104 -11.24 7.42 -4.66
N VAL A 105 -11.50 6.61 -5.70
CA VAL A 105 -11.92 5.21 -5.53
C VAL A 105 -10.97 4.31 -6.31
N LYS A 106 -10.47 3.27 -5.64
CA LYS A 106 -9.71 2.17 -6.25
C LYS A 106 -10.63 0.99 -6.50
N LEU A 107 -10.81 0.62 -7.77
CA LEU A 107 -11.62 -0.51 -8.21
C LEU A 107 -10.71 -1.68 -8.57
N LYS A 108 -10.87 -2.81 -7.89
CA LYS A 108 -10.22 -4.06 -8.26
C LYS A 108 -10.88 -4.64 -9.50
N ILE A 109 -10.09 -4.98 -10.52
CA ILE A 109 -10.53 -5.56 -11.79
C ILE A 109 -9.73 -6.84 -12.09
N GLY A 110 -10.14 -7.61 -13.12
CA GLY A 110 -9.48 -8.87 -13.48
C GLY A 110 -10.12 -10.11 -12.86
N ALA A 111 -11.22 -9.97 -12.09
CA ALA A 111 -11.88 -11.08 -11.40
C ALA A 111 -13.24 -11.49 -12.01
N ILE A 112 -13.91 -10.59 -12.72
CA ILE A 112 -15.16 -10.82 -13.44
C ILE A 112 -14.95 -10.62 -14.93
N GLY A 113 -16.01 -10.79 -15.74
CA GLY A 113 -15.93 -10.55 -17.18
C GLY A 113 -15.51 -9.10 -17.48
N PHE A 114 -14.62 -8.91 -18.44
CA PHE A 114 -14.10 -7.58 -18.79
C PHE A 114 -15.19 -6.60 -19.20
N ASP A 115 -16.25 -7.08 -19.87
CA ASP A 115 -17.41 -6.25 -20.23
C ASP A 115 -18.19 -5.81 -18.98
N GLU A 116 -18.33 -6.67 -17.98
CA GLU A 116 -18.96 -6.34 -16.69
C GLU A 116 -18.12 -5.30 -15.93
N GLU A 117 -16.78 -5.39 -15.99
CA GLU A 117 -15.89 -4.37 -15.42
C GLU A 117 -16.06 -3.02 -16.13
N CYS A 118 -16.17 -3.03 -17.46
CA CYS A 118 -16.49 -1.83 -18.24
C CYS A 118 -17.85 -1.23 -17.87
N ASP A 119 -18.84 -2.06 -17.57
CA ASP A 119 -20.17 -1.60 -17.13
C ASP A 119 -20.10 -0.91 -15.76
N LEU A 120 -19.32 -1.44 -14.83
CA LEU A 120 -19.08 -0.76 -13.54
C LEU A 120 -18.46 0.64 -13.75
N MET A 121 -17.44 0.74 -14.60
CA MET A 121 -16.78 2.03 -14.87
C MET A 121 -17.72 2.99 -15.62
N ARG A 122 -18.55 2.49 -16.52
CA ARG A 122 -19.59 3.28 -17.19
C ARG A 122 -20.58 3.83 -16.18
N HIS A 123 -21.03 3.02 -15.22
CA HIS A 123 -21.92 3.45 -14.13
C HIS A 123 -21.26 4.59 -13.32
N ILE A 124 -19.97 4.46 -12.98
CA ILE A 124 -19.22 5.51 -12.30
C ILE A 124 -19.24 6.82 -13.13
N ARG A 125 -18.87 6.75 -14.41
CA ARG A 125 -18.75 7.93 -15.27
C ARG A 125 -20.09 8.54 -15.70
N MET A 126 -21.17 7.79 -15.69
CA MET A 126 -22.51 8.36 -15.85
C MET A 126 -22.89 9.24 -14.66
N ARG A 127 -22.48 8.88 -13.45
CA ARG A 127 -22.78 9.63 -12.23
C ARG A 127 -21.76 10.74 -11.95
N TYR A 128 -20.51 10.51 -12.29
CA TYR A 128 -19.37 11.42 -12.12
C TYR A 128 -18.63 11.58 -13.45
N PRO A 129 -19.16 12.38 -14.37
CA PRO A 129 -18.59 12.52 -15.70
C PRO A 129 -17.24 13.24 -15.70
N ASP A 130 -16.97 14.08 -14.70
CA ASP A 130 -15.69 14.77 -14.56
C ASP A 130 -14.72 13.93 -13.70
N PRO A 131 -13.54 13.53 -14.23
CA PRO A 131 -12.49 12.90 -13.44
C PRO A 131 -11.99 13.74 -12.25
N GLY A 132 -12.17 15.08 -12.31
CA GLY A 132 -11.84 15.99 -11.22
C GLY A 132 -12.80 15.87 -10.02
N GLU A 133 -14.04 15.42 -10.24
CA GLU A 133 -15.01 15.15 -9.18
C GLU A 133 -14.73 13.78 -8.51
N LEU A 134 -14.29 12.79 -9.30
CA LEU A 134 -13.96 11.46 -8.81
C LEU A 134 -12.75 10.89 -9.54
N GLU A 135 -11.63 10.79 -8.83
CA GLU A 135 -10.45 10.06 -9.27
C GLU A 135 -10.73 8.56 -9.23
N LEU A 136 -10.67 7.90 -10.40
CA LEU A 136 -10.81 6.46 -10.52
C LEU A 136 -9.44 5.82 -10.70
N ARG A 137 -9.02 4.96 -9.78
CA ARG A 137 -7.87 4.08 -9.90
C ARG A 137 -8.33 2.66 -10.17
N LEU A 138 -7.65 1.97 -11.04
CA LEU A 138 -7.90 0.56 -11.35
C LEU A 138 -6.76 -0.29 -10.80
N ASP A 139 -7.06 -1.54 -10.42
CA ASP A 139 -6.06 -2.49 -9.96
C ASP A 139 -6.36 -3.86 -10.55
N ALA A 140 -5.50 -4.30 -11.45
CA ALA A 140 -5.67 -5.54 -12.19
C ALA A 140 -4.92 -6.73 -11.55
N ASN A 141 -4.05 -6.50 -10.56
CA ASN A 141 -3.23 -7.52 -9.89
C ASN A 141 -2.61 -8.55 -10.86
N GLY A 142 -2.10 -8.09 -12.01
CA GLY A 142 -1.52 -8.95 -13.04
C GLY A 142 -2.53 -9.79 -13.82
N GLY A 143 -3.81 -9.41 -13.82
CA GLY A 143 -4.89 -10.17 -14.43
C GLY A 143 -4.95 -10.12 -15.95
N PHE A 144 -4.15 -9.27 -16.61
CA PHE A 144 -4.07 -9.26 -18.08
C PHE A 144 -2.87 -10.05 -18.56
N THR A 145 -2.93 -10.50 -19.82
CA THR A 145 -1.75 -11.07 -20.49
C THR A 145 -1.05 -10.01 -21.35
N PRO A 146 0.25 -10.14 -21.64
CA PRO A 146 0.94 -9.21 -22.53
C PRO A 146 0.25 -9.00 -23.89
N GLU A 147 -0.42 -10.04 -24.40
CA GLU A 147 -1.08 -10.02 -25.70
C GLU A 147 -2.38 -9.20 -25.69
N ASN A 148 -3.14 -9.23 -24.59
CA ASN A 148 -4.42 -8.54 -24.51
C ASN A 148 -4.38 -7.22 -23.73
N ALA A 149 -3.28 -6.96 -23.02
CA ALA A 149 -3.18 -5.81 -22.12
C ALA A 149 -3.40 -4.47 -22.83
N MET A 150 -2.75 -4.25 -23.99
CA MET A 150 -2.89 -2.98 -24.73
C MET A 150 -4.33 -2.74 -25.16
N GLN A 151 -4.98 -3.73 -25.76
CA GLN A 151 -6.39 -3.62 -26.19
C GLN A 151 -7.32 -3.31 -25.01
N ARG A 152 -7.07 -3.93 -23.85
CA ARG A 152 -7.84 -3.63 -22.63
C ARG A 152 -7.57 -2.21 -22.12
N LEU A 153 -6.32 -1.77 -22.10
CA LEU A 153 -5.94 -0.43 -21.69
C LEU A 153 -6.56 0.66 -22.58
N GLU A 154 -6.59 0.44 -23.89
CA GLU A 154 -7.29 1.33 -24.84
C GLU A 154 -8.78 1.44 -24.52
N LYS A 155 -9.43 0.32 -24.21
CA LYS A 155 -10.85 0.32 -23.83
C LYS A 155 -11.08 0.99 -22.47
N LEU A 156 -10.21 0.74 -21.48
CA LEU A 156 -10.29 1.36 -20.16
C LEU A 156 -10.06 2.87 -20.21
N ALA A 157 -9.26 3.37 -21.17
CA ALA A 157 -9.01 4.79 -21.35
C ALA A 157 -10.28 5.60 -21.64
N GLU A 158 -11.33 4.99 -22.23
CA GLU A 158 -12.62 5.65 -22.46
C GLU A 158 -13.26 6.14 -21.15
N PHE A 159 -12.93 5.50 -20.02
CA PHE A 159 -13.42 5.87 -18.69
C PHE A 159 -12.51 6.84 -17.95
N ARG A 160 -11.42 7.29 -18.59
CA ARG A 160 -10.46 8.26 -18.05
C ARG A 160 -10.02 7.95 -16.61
N PRO A 161 -9.50 6.72 -16.31
CA PRO A 161 -8.94 6.43 -15.01
C PRO A 161 -7.65 7.23 -14.79
N HIS A 162 -7.36 7.57 -13.53
CA HIS A 162 -6.10 8.19 -13.14
C HIS A 162 -4.91 7.28 -13.43
N SER A 163 -5.07 6.00 -13.11
CA SER A 163 -4.03 4.99 -13.28
C SER A 163 -4.60 3.57 -13.26
N ILE A 164 -3.80 2.64 -13.78
CA ILE A 164 -4.00 1.21 -13.60
C ILE A 164 -2.80 0.59 -12.90
N GLU A 165 -3.05 -0.15 -11.83
CA GLU A 165 -2.06 -0.86 -11.04
C GLU A 165 -1.86 -2.25 -11.60
N GLN A 166 -0.59 -2.64 -11.77
CA GLN A 166 -0.09 -3.96 -12.18
C GLN A 166 -0.96 -4.65 -13.25
N PRO A 167 -0.99 -4.14 -14.49
CA PRO A 167 -1.85 -4.70 -15.54
C PRO A 167 -1.48 -6.14 -15.91
N ILE A 168 -0.19 -6.46 -16.00
CA ILE A 168 0.33 -7.81 -16.27
C ILE A 168 1.15 -8.32 -15.08
N ARG A 169 1.32 -9.64 -14.98
CA ARG A 169 2.08 -10.27 -13.90
C ARG A 169 3.51 -9.75 -13.83
N GLN A 170 4.05 -9.66 -12.63
CA GLN A 170 5.42 -9.24 -12.34
C GLN A 170 6.47 -10.13 -13.04
N GLY A 171 7.69 -9.58 -13.15
CA GLY A 171 8.84 -10.28 -13.78
C GLY A 171 8.90 -10.19 -15.30
N GLN A 172 8.00 -9.42 -15.93
CA GLN A 172 7.91 -9.24 -17.37
C GLN A 172 8.34 -7.83 -17.80
N TRP A 173 9.52 -7.38 -17.39
CA TRP A 173 9.97 -5.99 -17.53
C TRP A 173 9.92 -5.46 -18.96
N GLU A 174 10.31 -6.27 -19.96
CA GLU A 174 10.25 -5.86 -21.36
C GLU A 174 8.81 -5.61 -21.83
N ALA A 175 7.88 -6.50 -21.46
CA ALA A 175 6.46 -6.31 -21.80
C ALA A 175 5.85 -5.13 -21.04
N SER A 176 6.15 -5.01 -19.75
CA SER A 176 5.71 -3.88 -18.90
C SER A 176 6.25 -2.53 -19.43
N GLY A 177 7.53 -2.50 -19.86
CA GLY A 177 8.15 -1.31 -20.46
C GLY A 177 7.47 -0.88 -21.77
N ARG A 178 7.14 -1.84 -22.64
CA ARG A 178 6.37 -1.54 -23.86
C ARG A 178 4.98 -0.98 -23.53
N LEU A 179 4.31 -1.55 -22.52
CA LEU A 179 3.01 -1.04 -22.08
C LEU A 179 3.14 0.36 -21.50
N CYS A 180 4.11 0.61 -20.62
CA CYS A 180 4.33 1.94 -20.02
C CYS A 180 4.64 3.02 -21.07
N ALA A 181 5.36 2.65 -22.14
CA ALA A 181 5.73 3.58 -23.21
C ALA A 181 4.54 4.00 -24.10
N SER A 182 3.48 3.18 -24.22
CA SER A 182 2.41 3.40 -25.21
C SER A 182 1.00 3.35 -24.64
N SER A 183 0.81 2.96 -23.37
CA SER A 183 -0.50 2.92 -22.73
C SER A 183 -1.16 4.29 -22.67
N PRO A 184 -2.44 4.41 -23.07
CA PRO A 184 -3.21 5.65 -22.87
C PRO A 184 -3.62 5.86 -21.40
N VAL A 185 -3.48 4.84 -20.55
CA VAL A 185 -3.74 4.90 -19.10
C VAL A 185 -2.40 4.85 -18.36
N PRO A 186 -2.09 5.80 -17.46
CA PRO A 186 -0.87 5.76 -16.66
C PRO A 186 -0.77 4.46 -15.84
N ILE A 187 0.39 3.79 -15.90
CA ILE A 187 0.62 2.53 -15.20
C ILE A 187 1.31 2.77 -13.87
N ALA A 188 0.83 2.09 -12.83
CA ALA A 188 1.42 1.99 -11.50
C ALA A 188 1.90 0.56 -11.25
N LEU A 189 3.05 0.39 -10.61
CA LEU A 189 3.59 -0.93 -10.26
C LEU A 189 3.49 -1.18 -8.76
N ASP A 190 3.05 -2.37 -8.39
CA ASP A 190 2.91 -2.87 -7.01
C ASP A 190 3.71 -4.16 -6.84
N GLU A 191 3.20 -5.29 -7.31
CA GLU A 191 3.83 -6.61 -7.15
C GLU A 191 5.20 -6.69 -7.84
N GLU A 192 5.46 -5.87 -8.85
CA GLU A 192 6.75 -5.78 -9.53
C GLU A 192 7.90 -5.37 -8.60
N LEU A 193 7.60 -4.67 -7.50
CA LEU A 193 8.61 -4.17 -6.56
C LEU A 193 9.04 -5.25 -5.56
N ILE A 194 8.22 -6.29 -5.37
CA ILE A 194 8.47 -7.33 -4.39
C ILE A 194 9.69 -8.15 -4.81
N GLY A 195 10.63 -8.29 -3.89
CA GLY A 195 11.84 -9.08 -4.12
C GLY A 195 13.02 -8.32 -4.71
N LEU A 196 12.83 -7.08 -5.13
CA LEU A 196 13.92 -6.21 -5.56
C LEU A 196 14.52 -5.53 -4.31
N ASN A 197 15.54 -6.17 -3.75
CA ASN A 197 16.00 -5.86 -2.39
C ASN A 197 17.22 -4.93 -2.34
N ASP A 198 17.93 -4.72 -3.45
CA ASP A 198 19.06 -3.82 -3.52
C ASP A 198 18.84 -2.65 -4.49
N ALA A 199 19.58 -1.55 -4.26
CA ALA A 199 19.42 -0.32 -5.02
C ALA A 199 19.65 -0.48 -6.53
N LYS A 200 20.54 -1.41 -6.92
CA LYS A 200 20.81 -1.66 -8.34
C LYS A 200 19.65 -2.35 -9.01
N GLN A 201 19.09 -3.41 -8.41
CA GLN A 201 17.92 -4.11 -8.93
C GLN A 201 16.71 -3.16 -9.06
N LYS A 202 16.49 -2.32 -8.03
CA LYS A 202 15.43 -1.29 -8.05
C LYS A 202 15.61 -0.31 -9.21
N ALA A 203 16.83 0.22 -9.37
CA ALA A 203 17.16 1.16 -10.45
C ALA A 203 17.00 0.49 -11.82
N ASP A 204 17.55 -0.72 -12.01
CA ASP A 204 17.48 -1.46 -13.27
C ASP A 204 16.01 -1.69 -13.69
N MET A 205 15.13 -2.04 -12.72
CA MET A 205 13.70 -2.22 -12.99
C MET A 205 13.04 -0.91 -13.40
N LEU A 206 13.27 0.18 -12.65
CA LEU A 206 12.69 1.48 -12.98
C LEU A 206 13.17 2.00 -14.34
N ASP A 207 14.43 1.76 -14.69
CA ASP A 207 15.01 2.14 -15.99
C ASP A 207 14.47 1.28 -17.16
N ALA A 208 14.18 0.01 -16.89
CA ALA A 208 13.63 -0.89 -17.90
C ALA A 208 12.13 -0.66 -18.17
N VAL A 209 11.36 -0.33 -17.13
CA VAL A 209 9.89 -0.28 -17.22
C VAL A 209 9.35 1.15 -17.38
N HIS A 210 9.95 2.14 -16.74
CA HIS A 210 9.51 3.54 -16.75
C HIS A 210 8.03 3.72 -16.41
N PRO A 211 7.52 3.18 -15.27
CA PRO A 211 6.13 3.36 -14.88
C PRO A 211 5.84 4.82 -14.56
N LYS A 212 4.57 5.22 -14.59
CA LYS A 212 4.18 6.56 -14.13
C LYS A 212 4.18 6.66 -12.62
N TYR A 213 3.85 5.57 -11.93
CA TYR A 213 3.79 5.50 -10.47
C TYR A 213 4.33 4.17 -9.95
N ILE A 214 4.76 4.17 -8.68
CA ILE A 214 4.99 2.97 -7.88
C ILE A 214 4.14 3.01 -6.62
N ILE A 215 3.76 1.83 -6.13
CA ILE A 215 2.96 1.68 -4.91
C ILE A 215 3.82 1.06 -3.84
N LEU A 216 3.91 1.72 -2.68
CA LEU A 216 4.83 1.32 -1.63
C LEU A 216 4.09 0.67 -0.46
N LYS A 217 4.53 -0.54 -0.13
CA LYS A 217 4.11 -1.32 1.03
C LYS A 217 5.36 -1.62 1.87
N PRO A 218 5.67 -0.83 2.90
CA PRO A 218 6.93 -0.97 3.64
C PRO A 218 7.23 -2.39 4.13
N THR A 219 6.21 -3.14 4.53
CA THR A 219 6.32 -4.55 4.94
C THR A 219 6.75 -5.50 3.81
N LEU A 220 6.61 -5.11 2.55
CA LEU A 220 7.01 -5.91 1.37
C LEU A 220 8.27 -5.36 0.67
N HIS A 221 8.58 -4.07 0.86
CA HIS A 221 9.56 -3.34 0.06
C HIS A 221 10.83 -2.95 0.82
N GLY A 222 11.22 -3.76 1.82
CA GLY A 222 12.49 -3.60 2.54
C GLY A 222 12.40 -2.77 3.81
N GLY A 223 11.21 -2.66 4.42
CA GLY A 223 10.96 -1.81 5.58
C GLY A 223 10.80 -0.35 5.19
N LEU A 224 10.88 0.54 6.17
CA LEU A 224 10.81 1.99 5.97
C LEU A 224 11.99 2.47 5.12
N ARG A 225 13.22 2.06 5.48
CA ARG A 225 14.43 2.44 4.75
C ARG A 225 14.41 1.96 3.30
N GLY A 226 13.94 0.71 3.05
CA GLY A 226 13.82 0.19 1.70
C GLY A 226 12.80 0.96 0.86
N SER A 227 11.71 1.41 1.49
CA SER A 227 10.69 2.25 0.86
C SER A 227 11.22 3.68 0.58
N GLU A 228 12.01 4.26 1.48
CA GLU A 228 12.68 5.54 1.25
C GLU A 228 13.68 5.47 0.09
N GLU A 229 14.39 4.34 -0.05
CA GLU A 229 15.26 4.10 -1.21
C GLU A 229 14.48 4.05 -2.51
N TRP A 230 13.30 3.40 -2.54
CA TRP A 230 12.38 3.41 -3.68
C TRP A 230 11.92 4.83 -4.02
N ILE A 231 11.52 5.63 -3.02
CA ILE A 231 11.10 7.02 -3.21
C ILE A 231 12.21 7.86 -3.87
N ARG A 232 13.43 7.73 -3.37
CA ARG A 232 14.58 8.44 -3.93
C ARG A 232 14.84 8.05 -5.40
N LEU A 233 14.92 6.74 -5.68
CA LEU A 233 15.19 6.22 -7.03
C LEU A 233 14.08 6.56 -8.03
N ALA A 234 12.81 6.51 -7.59
CA ALA A 234 11.66 6.93 -8.38
C ALA A 234 11.68 8.43 -8.64
N GLY A 235 11.97 9.23 -7.62
CA GLY A 235 12.05 10.69 -7.73
C GLY A 235 13.12 11.17 -8.73
N GLU A 236 14.30 10.51 -8.75
CA GLU A 236 15.36 10.76 -9.74
C GLU A 236 14.90 10.55 -11.19
N ARG A 237 13.81 9.80 -11.40
CA ARG A 237 13.22 9.44 -12.71
C ARG A 237 11.89 10.13 -12.99
N GLY A 238 11.44 11.02 -12.11
CA GLY A 238 10.12 11.68 -12.24
C GLY A 238 8.93 10.74 -12.09
N ILE A 239 9.13 9.61 -11.40
CA ILE A 239 8.09 8.60 -11.12
C ILE A 239 7.42 8.96 -9.80
N GLY A 240 6.08 9.11 -9.83
CA GLY A 240 5.28 9.36 -8.64
C GLY A 240 5.08 8.11 -7.78
N PHE A 241 4.56 8.30 -6.56
CA PHE A 241 4.26 7.17 -5.68
C PHE A 241 3.15 7.49 -4.69
N TRP A 242 2.52 6.45 -4.16
CA TRP A 242 1.72 6.51 -2.93
C TRP A 242 1.98 5.28 -2.08
N ALA A 243 1.64 5.37 -0.79
CA ALA A 243 1.74 4.23 0.12
C ALA A 243 0.39 3.52 0.26
N THR A 244 0.47 2.23 0.46
CA THR A 244 -0.67 1.39 0.84
C THR A 244 -0.25 0.41 1.93
N SER A 245 -1.23 -0.12 2.65
CA SER A 245 -1.03 -1.21 3.59
C SER A 245 -0.96 -2.56 2.85
N ALA A 246 -0.16 -3.47 3.36
CA ALA A 246 -0.14 -4.89 2.98
C ALA A 246 -0.98 -5.73 3.96
N LEU A 247 -2.08 -5.18 4.48
CA LEU A 247 -2.97 -5.77 5.47
C LEU A 247 -2.35 -5.89 6.88
N GLU A 248 -1.58 -4.89 7.28
CA GLU A 248 -1.13 -4.77 8.67
C GLU A 248 -2.30 -4.47 9.61
N SER A 249 -2.13 -4.85 10.88
CA SER A 249 -3.01 -4.42 11.98
C SER A 249 -2.91 -2.89 12.19
N ASN A 250 -3.69 -2.36 13.13
CA ASN A 250 -3.58 -0.94 13.50
C ASN A 250 -2.19 -0.55 14.01
N VAL A 251 -1.36 -1.48 14.47
CA VAL A 251 0.04 -1.22 14.88
C VAL A 251 0.90 -0.84 13.66
N GLY A 252 0.93 -1.69 12.65
CA GLY A 252 1.68 -1.44 11.43
C GLY A 252 1.06 -0.33 10.59
N LEU A 253 -0.27 -0.28 10.50
CA LEU A 253 -0.99 0.79 9.79
C LEU A 253 -0.67 2.18 10.37
N ASN A 254 -0.61 2.32 11.71
CA ASN A 254 -0.21 3.55 12.36
C ASN A 254 1.22 3.98 11.96
N ALA A 255 2.14 3.03 11.93
CA ALA A 255 3.52 3.33 11.55
C ALA A 255 3.62 3.78 10.08
N ILE A 256 2.92 3.10 9.17
CA ILE A 256 2.87 3.48 7.74
C ILE A 256 2.23 4.85 7.56
N ALA A 257 1.11 5.12 8.24
CA ALA A 257 0.40 6.39 8.17
C ALA A 257 1.28 7.56 8.62
N GLN A 258 1.92 7.44 9.78
CA GLN A 258 2.79 8.50 10.31
C GLN A 258 4.07 8.67 9.49
N TRP A 259 4.71 7.58 9.03
CA TRP A 259 5.84 7.64 8.13
C TRP A 259 5.46 8.36 6.83
N ARG A 260 4.28 8.05 6.29
CA ARG A 260 3.81 8.68 5.07
C ARG A 260 3.51 10.17 5.27
N ALA A 261 2.98 10.54 6.44
CA ALA A 261 2.72 11.94 6.81
C ALA A 261 4.01 12.76 6.99
N ALA A 262 5.15 12.11 7.25
CA ALA A 262 6.45 12.77 7.38
C ALA A 262 7.08 13.15 6.03
N SER A 263 6.47 12.78 4.91
CA SER A 263 6.94 13.11 3.56
C SER A 263 5.85 13.87 2.78
N ASP A 264 6.28 14.74 1.87
CA ASP A 264 5.38 15.55 1.05
C ASP A 264 4.69 14.69 -0.03
N CYS A 265 3.49 14.19 0.26
CA CYS A 265 2.64 13.58 -0.76
C CYS A 265 1.20 14.06 -0.60
N THR A 266 0.66 14.56 -1.67
CA THR A 266 -0.70 15.10 -1.74
C THR A 266 -1.70 14.10 -2.33
N MET A 267 -1.22 13.00 -2.92
CA MET A 267 -2.11 11.97 -3.49
C MET A 267 -2.84 11.18 -2.40
N PRO A 268 -4.09 10.73 -2.64
CA PRO A 268 -4.80 9.81 -1.75
C PRO A 268 -4.00 8.52 -1.55
N GLN A 269 -3.89 8.06 -0.29
CA GLN A 269 -3.14 6.87 0.10
C GLN A 269 -4.05 5.65 0.21
N GLY A 270 -3.50 4.44 0.06
CA GLY A 270 -4.22 3.18 0.21
C GLY A 270 -4.24 2.67 1.66
N LEU A 271 -4.61 3.51 2.63
CA LEU A 271 -4.51 3.21 4.06
C LEU A 271 -5.87 2.93 4.73
N GLY A 272 -6.88 2.57 3.95
CA GLY A 272 -8.20 2.21 4.47
C GLY A 272 -8.37 0.73 4.83
N THR A 273 -7.31 -0.05 4.87
CA THR A 273 -7.34 -1.52 5.02
C THR A 273 -7.68 -2.01 6.42
N GLY A 274 -7.50 -1.18 7.46
CA GLY A 274 -7.88 -1.54 8.83
C GLY A 274 -9.34 -1.93 9.00
N GLN A 275 -10.22 -1.49 8.11
CA GLN A 275 -11.65 -1.88 8.08
C GLN A 275 -11.90 -3.31 7.55
N LEU A 276 -10.88 -3.97 6.99
CA LEU A 276 -11.01 -5.33 6.46
C LEU A 276 -10.90 -6.40 7.56
N PHE A 277 -10.41 -6.04 8.74
CA PHE A 277 -10.27 -6.95 9.86
C PHE A 277 -11.54 -6.98 10.71
N THR A 278 -11.92 -8.18 11.12
CA THR A 278 -13.00 -8.42 12.10
C THR A 278 -12.48 -8.41 13.54
N ASP A 279 -11.16 -8.54 13.72
CA ASP A 279 -10.47 -8.55 14.99
C ASP A 279 -9.19 -7.71 14.86
N ASN A 280 -9.29 -6.43 15.19
CA ASN A 280 -8.18 -5.48 15.16
C ASN A 280 -8.15 -4.73 16.50
N MET A 281 -7.04 -4.06 16.80
CA MET A 281 -6.91 -3.29 18.04
C MET A 281 -7.77 -2.01 17.96
N GLU A 282 -9.02 -2.11 18.47
CA GLU A 282 -10.00 -1.00 18.42
C GLU A 282 -9.58 0.23 19.22
N SER A 283 -8.79 0.04 20.30
CA SER A 283 -8.30 1.14 21.13
C SER A 283 -7.17 1.96 20.49
N TYR A 284 -6.75 1.62 19.27
CA TYR A 284 -5.72 2.38 18.56
C TYR A 284 -6.29 3.71 18.07
N PRO A 285 -5.53 4.83 18.16
CA PRO A 285 -6.03 6.17 17.85
C PRO A 285 -6.17 6.46 16.35
N LEU A 286 -6.45 5.45 15.56
CA LEU A 286 -6.72 5.58 14.14
C LEU A 286 -8.20 5.39 13.85
N SER A 287 -8.80 6.30 13.11
CA SER A 287 -10.18 6.19 12.65
C SER A 287 -10.34 6.68 11.21
N ILE A 288 -11.29 6.09 10.47
CA ILE A 288 -11.63 6.56 9.13
C ILE A 288 -12.88 7.42 9.23
N ARG A 289 -12.78 8.66 8.72
CA ARG A 289 -13.85 9.66 8.69
C ARG A 289 -14.06 10.11 7.24
N GLY A 290 -15.03 9.52 6.55
CA GLY A 290 -15.17 9.74 5.10
C GLY A 290 -13.91 9.24 4.36
N GLU A 291 -13.27 10.10 3.58
CA GLU A 291 -12.03 9.81 2.85
C GLU A 291 -10.75 10.14 3.66
N ALA A 292 -10.87 10.36 4.96
CA ALA A 292 -9.76 10.76 5.81
C ALA A 292 -9.39 9.66 6.80
N LEU A 293 -8.11 9.34 6.89
CA LEU A 293 -7.53 8.60 8.01
C LEU A 293 -7.08 9.62 9.05
N HIS A 294 -7.77 9.61 10.17
CA HIS A 294 -7.57 10.51 11.31
C HIS A 294 -6.77 9.83 12.42
N PHE A 295 -5.81 10.55 12.99
CA PHE A 295 -5.11 10.18 14.22
C PHE A 295 -5.63 11.05 15.37
N ASP A 296 -6.16 10.42 16.41
CA ASP A 296 -6.61 11.11 17.62
C ASP A 296 -5.46 11.25 18.61
N PRO A 297 -4.88 12.46 18.80
CA PRO A 297 -3.75 12.68 19.70
C PRO A 297 -4.13 12.58 21.18
N ASP A 298 -5.41 12.70 21.50
CA ASP A 298 -5.93 12.70 22.89
C ASP A 298 -6.43 11.30 23.31
N ALA A 299 -6.45 10.35 22.39
CA ALA A 299 -6.78 8.97 22.72
C ALA A 299 -5.75 8.39 23.70
N PRO A 300 -6.18 7.57 24.66
CA PRO A 300 -5.26 6.89 25.56
C PRO A 300 -4.31 5.98 24.78
N GLU A 301 -3.05 5.91 25.25
CA GLU A 301 -2.10 4.92 24.71
C GLU A 301 -2.68 3.50 24.86
N PRO A 302 -2.73 2.69 23.81
CA PRO A 302 -3.26 1.32 23.90
C PRO A 302 -2.39 0.48 24.83
N ASP A 303 -3.02 -0.30 25.70
CA ASP A 303 -2.31 -1.29 26.52
C ASP A 303 -1.91 -2.51 25.68
N LEU A 304 -0.83 -2.34 24.93
CA LEU A 304 -0.29 -3.35 24.04
C LEU A 304 0.13 -4.63 24.76
N ARG A 305 0.51 -4.54 26.04
CA ARG A 305 0.91 -5.72 26.84
C ARG A 305 -0.30 -6.57 27.19
N SER A 306 -1.36 -5.94 27.69
CA SER A 306 -2.62 -6.61 27.99
C SER A 306 -3.21 -7.25 26.73
N TRP A 307 -3.20 -6.55 25.61
CA TRP A 307 -3.72 -7.08 24.35
C TRP A 307 -2.97 -8.32 23.86
N LEU A 308 -1.65 -8.38 24.07
CA LEU A 308 -0.82 -9.55 23.74
C LEU A 308 -0.85 -10.66 24.80
N GLY A 309 -1.62 -10.52 25.89
CA GLY A 309 -1.63 -11.46 26.99
C GLY A 309 -0.29 -11.52 27.76
N LEU A 310 0.54 -10.50 27.65
CA LEU A 310 1.81 -10.39 28.37
C LEU A 310 1.52 -9.77 29.75
N GLU A 311 1.22 -10.61 30.74
CA GLU A 311 1.08 -10.15 32.14
C GLU A 311 2.39 -9.48 32.63
N ARG A 312 2.23 -8.60 33.65
CA ARG A 312 3.33 -7.80 34.22
C ARG A 312 4.33 -8.67 34.97
#